data_2f02dfbe0d6da218e763b0b7bda23d20
#
_entry.id   2f02dfbe0d6da218e763b0b7bda23d20
#
_cell.length_a   1.000
_cell.length_b   1.000
_cell.length_c   1.000
_cell.angle_alpha   90.00
_cell.angle_beta   90.00
_cell.angle_gamma   90.00
#
_symmetry.space_group_name_H-M   'P 1'
#
loop_
_entity.id
_entity.type
_entity.pdbx_description
1 polymer ?
#
loop_
_entity_poly.entity_id
_entity_poly.type
_entity_poly.pdbx_seq_one_letter_code
_entity_poly.pdbx_strand_id
1 'polypeptide(L)'
;MQRYLNWTLLSLLAAGGLHAETGRAAWLRYAAVGDGSARQYRETVPAVVAGLGDAAPLESARRELLLGIRGMLGRTVRLESRVPGESAIVLGTLGAIRQAFPQFDAAADLEPDGYWLKTVRAGTVRYTIVTAANDRGVLYGAFALLRKIALGDPVGDLDEKQSPFAPARWINQWDNLDGSIERGYGGRSIFWENGHAREDLTRAGEYARLLASLGINGCSINNVNANPRILASDFIPQVARIAAAFRPWGVQVVLSVDFGSPQTVGGLDTFDPLDPRVATWWKSKTDEIYRAVPDLGGFVLKADSEGRVGPSAYGRTHADAANVVARALKPHGGLLFYRGFVYDHHMDWRNPKNDRARAAYDNFKELDGKFDDNVVIQIKHGPIDFQVREATSPLFGALEKTN
;
A
#
# COMPACT_ATOMS: atom_id res chain seq x y z
N MET A 1 6.74 -38.36 47.64
CA MET A 1 6.34 -36.95 47.50
C MET A 1 7.42 -36.07 46.88
N GLN A 2 8.70 -36.20 47.25
CA GLN A 2 9.81 -35.34 46.72
C GLN A 2 10.06 -35.46 45.21
N ARG A 3 9.84 -36.61 44.58
CA ARG A 3 10.04 -36.80 43.14
C ARG A 3 9.00 -36.09 42.25
N TYR A 4 7.76 -35.99 42.70
CA TYR A 4 6.71 -35.27 41.96
C TYR A 4 6.86 -33.74 42.08
N LEU A 5 7.41 -33.22 43.20
CA LEU A 5 7.66 -31.82 43.40
C LEU A 5 8.72 -31.29 42.40
N ASN A 6 9.76 -32.09 42.14
CA ASN A 6 10.83 -31.71 41.22
C ASN A 6 10.37 -31.66 39.74
N TRP A 7 9.44 -32.55 39.34
CA TRP A 7 8.88 -32.51 37.99
C TRP A 7 7.93 -31.33 37.78
N THR A 8 7.17 -30.95 38.80
CA THR A 8 6.29 -29.76 38.74
C THR A 8 7.08 -28.47 38.70
N LEU A 9 8.20 -28.37 39.41
CA LEU A 9 9.10 -27.20 39.36
C LEU A 9 9.82 -27.09 37.99
N LEU A 10 10.28 -28.21 37.40
CA LEU A 10 10.87 -28.21 36.09
C LEU A 10 9.87 -27.79 35.01
N SER A 11 8.61 -28.22 35.11
CA SER A 11 7.54 -27.84 34.18
C SER A 11 7.17 -26.36 34.26
N LEU A 12 7.21 -25.78 35.49
CA LEU A 12 6.97 -24.35 35.69
C LEU A 12 8.13 -23.46 35.21
N LEU A 13 9.38 -23.96 35.30
CA LEU A 13 10.55 -23.24 34.77
C LEU A 13 10.61 -23.30 33.22
N ALA A 14 10.10 -24.35 32.60
CA ALA A 14 10.00 -24.45 31.16
C ALA A 14 8.87 -23.56 30.57
N ALA A 15 7.82 -23.27 31.34
CA ALA A 15 6.72 -22.41 30.90
C ALA A 15 7.06 -20.91 30.90
N GLY A 16 8.13 -20.51 31.58
CA GLY A 16 8.53 -19.09 31.70
C GLY A 16 9.16 -18.45 30.44
N GLY A 17 9.34 -19.20 29.37
CA GLY A 17 10.02 -18.72 28.15
C GLY A 17 9.26 -18.85 26.83
N LEU A 18 8.03 -19.40 26.86
CA LEU A 18 7.21 -19.58 25.65
C LEU A 18 6.39 -18.29 25.41
N HIS A 19 7.04 -17.22 25.02
CA HIS A 19 6.33 -16.10 24.40
C HIS A 19 5.92 -16.54 22.98
N ALA A 20 4.62 -16.77 22.78
CA ALA A 20 4.06 -16.98 21.46
C ALA A 20 4.38 -15.77 20.59
N GLU A 21 4.80 -16.01 19.33
CA GLU A 21 5.00 -14.93 18.37
C GLU A 21 3.70 -14.15 18.16
N THR A 22 3.80 -12.83 18.13
CA THR A 22 2.62 -11.95 17.92
C THR A 22 2.09 -11.95 16.50
N GLY A 23 2.80 -12.62 15.56
CA GLY A 23 2.51 -12.57 14.12
C GLY A 23 2.83 -11.22 13.46
N ARG A 24 3.29 -10.22 14.23
CA ARG A 24 3.57 -8.85 13.79
C ARG A 24 4.54 -8.76 12.62
N ALA A 25 5.59 -9.57 12.65
CA ALA A 25 6.60 -9.58 11.61
C ALA A 25 6.14 -10.33 10.35
N ALA A 26 5.10 -11.16 10.47
CA ALA A 26 4.66 -12.06 9.39
C ALA A 26 5.86 -12.82 8.78
N TRP A 27 6.00 -12.87 7.45
CA TRP A 27 7.13 -13.51 6.81
C TRP A 27 8.45 -12.73 6.94
N LEU A 28 8.39 -11.43 7.26
CA LEU A 28 9.55 -10.53 7.47
C LEU A 28 10.32 -10.80 8.76
N ARG A 29 9.96 -11.82 9.52
CA ARG A 29 10.74 -12.31 10.66
C ARG A 29 12.06 -12.98 10.22
N TYR A 30 12.17 -13.33 8.94
CA TYR A 30 13.35 -13.97 8.35
C TYR A 30 13.89 -15.16 9.16
N ALA A 31 12.98 -16.11 9.45
CA ALA A 31 13.36 -17.32 10.18
C ALA A 31 14.47 -18.05 9.45
N ALA A 32 15.42 -18.65 10.23
CA ALA A 32 16.54 -19.39 9.69
C ALA A 32 16.04 -20.50 8.75
N VAL A 33 16.66 -20.61 7.56
CA VAL A 33 16.38 -21.71 6.63
C VAL A 33 17.07 -22.99 7.10
N GLY A 34 16.57 -24.14 6.66
CA GLY A 34 17.17 -25.43 7.01
C GLY A 34 18.63 -25.55 6.54
N ASP A 35 19.43 -26.36 7.25
CA ASP A 35 20.88 -26.50 7.03
C ASP A 35 21.26 -26.86 5.59
N GLY A 36 20.44 -27.65 4.89
CA GLY A 36 20.66 -28.01 3.48
C GLY A 36 20.65 -26.78 2.58
N SER A 37 19.58 -25.99 2.66
CA SER A 37 19.41 -24.75 1.91
C SER A 37 20.46 -23.71 2.32
N ALA A 38 20.78 -23.60 3.62
CA ALA A 38 21.80 -22.69 4.11
C ALA A 38 23.17 -22.96 3.50
N ARG A 39 23.57 -24.24 3.33
CA ARG A 39 24.82 -24.62 2.66
C ARG A 39 24.83 -24.19 1.19
N GLN A 40 23.75 -24.45 0.45
CA GLN A 40 23.60 -24.04 -0.95
C GLN A 40 23.70 -22.52 -1.11
N TYR A 41 23.07 -21.76 -0.22
CA TYR A 41 23.07 -20.30 -0.29
C TYR A 41 24.40 -19.68 0.12
N ARG A 42 25.27 -20.37 0.88
CA ARG A 42 26.62 -19.85 1.16
C ARG A 42 27.45 -19.65 -0.11
N GLU A 43 27.25 -20.47 -1.12
CA GLU A 43 27.96 -20.39 -2.41
C GLU A 43 27.26 -19.45 -3.41
N THR A 44 25.92 -19.34 -3.31
CA THR A 44 25.12 -18.65 -4.32
C THR A 44 24.71 -17.24 -3.94
N VAL A 45 24.61 -16.91 -2.65
CA VAL A 45 24.29 -15.55 -2.17
C VAL A 45 25.58 -14.80 -1.85
N PRO A 46 25.92 -13.70 -2.56
CA PRO A 46 27.10 -12.91 -2.27
C PRO A 46 27.14 -12.30 -0.86
N ALA A 47 28.34 -12.03 -0.35
CA ALA A 47 28.55 -11.40 0.96
C ALA A 47 28.56 -9.86 0.90
N VAL A 48 28.35 -9.29 -0.28
CA VAL A 48 28.34 -7.84 -0.50
C VAL A 48 27.03 -7.43 -1.13
N VAL A 49 26.47 -6.32 -0.66
CA VAL A 49 25.31 -5.64 -1.26
C VAL A 49 25.74 -4.24 -1.67
N ALA A 50 25.71 -3.94 -2.95
CA ALA A 50 26.02 -2.63 -3.50
C ALA A 50 24.72 -1.93 -3.94
N GLY A 51 24.48 -0.71 -3.47
CA GLY A 51 23.33 0.11 -3.87
C GLY A 51 23.79 1.31 -4.69
N LEU A 52 23.25 1.45 -5.91
CA LEU A 52 23.58 2.50 -6.86
C LEU A 52 22.52 3.61 -6.81
N GLY A 53 22.67 4.53 -5.88
CA GLY A 53 21.77 5.65 -5.63
C GLY A 53 21.54 5.88 -4.13
N ASP A 54 20.74 6.88 -3.80
CA ASP A 54 20.47 7.38 -2.45
C ASP A 54 18.96 7.55 -2.13
N ALA A 55 18.09 7.10 -3.03
CA ALA A 55 16.65 7.16 -2.82
C ALA A 55 16.22 6.33 -1.59
N ALA A 56 15.27 6.85 -0.81
CA ALA A 56 14.82 6.21 0.42
C ALA A 56 14.33 4.76 0.24
N PRO A 57 13.59 4.37 -0.83
CA PRO A 57 13.23 2.97 -1.06
C PRO A 57 14.45 2.07 -1.38
N LEU A 58 15.47 2.61 -2.05
CA LEU A 58 16.70 1.88 -2.33
C LEU A 58 17.49 1.60 -1.04
N GLU A 59 17.54 2.58 -0.13
CA GLU A 59 18.16 2.39 1.18
C GLU A 59 17.38 1.36 2.03
N SER A 60 16.06 1.36 1.95
CA SER A 60 15.22 0.32 2.57
C SER A 60 15.53 -1.06 1.98
N ALA A 61 15.71 -1.17 0.65
CA ALA A 61 16.07 -2.44 0.00
C ALA A 61 17.42 -2.97 0.50
N ARG A 62 18.44 -2.10 0.65
CA ARG A 62 19.76 -2.47 1.21
C ARG A 62 19.64 -3.03 2.63
N ARG A 63 18.87 -2.32 3.48
CA ARG A 63 18.64 -2.74 4.88
C ARG A 63 17.87 -4.06 4.95
N GLU A 64 16.87 -4.25 4.09
CA GLU A 64 16.11 -5.49 4.05
C GLU A 64 16.98 -6.69 3.65
N LEU A 65 17.83 -6.55 2.64
CA LEU A 65 18.77 -7.61 2.29
C LEU A 65 19.75 -7.93 3.43
N LEU A 66 20.25 -6.91 4.14
CA LEU A 66 21.08 -7.11 5.33
C LEU A 66 20.35 -7.90 6.42
N LEU A 67 19.11 -7.48 6.75
CA LEU A 67 18.29 -8.13 7.79
C LEU A 67 17.89 -9.54 7.39
N GLY A 68 17.41 -9.71 6.15
CA GLY A 68 16.91 -10.99 5.66
C GLY A 68 18.03 -12.04 5.51
N ILE A 69 19.16 -11.68 4.94
CA ILE A 69 20.30 -12.59 4.81
C ILE A 69 20.87 -12.96 6.18
N ARG A 70 20.96 -11.98 7.10
CA ARG A 70 21.40 -12.24 8.48
C ARG A 70 20.44 -13.19 9.20
N GLY A 71 19.14 -12.96 9.11
CA GLY A 71 18.13 -13.79 9.76
C GLY A 71 18.09 -15.21 9.22
N MET A 72 17.98 -15.33 7.89
CA MET A 72 17.79 -16.62 7.24
C MET A 72 19.07 -17.48 7.14
N LEU A 73 20.22 -16.83 6.93
CA LEU A 73 21.49 -17.53 6.67
C LEU A 73 22.53 -17.38 7.80
N GLY A 74 22.23 -16.62 8.86
CA GLY A 74 23.17 -16.36 9.95
C GLY A 74 24.43 -15.59 9.55
N ARG A 75 24.40 -14.88 8.40
CA ARG A 75 25.57 -14.24 7.80
C ARG A 75 25.34 -12.72 7.64
N THR A 76 26.33 -11.93 8.06
CA THR A 76 26.32 -10.48 7.81
C THR A 76 26.89 -10.20 6.42
N VAL A 77 26.23 -9.29 5.67
CA VAL A 77 26.73 -8.79 4.40
C VAL A 77 27.35 -7.40 4.57
N ARG A 78 28.33 -7.06 3.74
CA ARG A 78 28.94 -5.74 3.67
C ARG A 78 28.13 -4.87 2.73
N LEU A 79 27.88 -3.62 3.12
CA LEU A 79 27.18 -2.64 2.29
C LEU A 79 28.20 -1.76 1.56
N GLU A 80 27.99 -1.55 0.25
CA GLU A 80 28.81 -0.73 -0.63
C GLU A 80 27.94 0.26 -1.42
N SER A 81 28.51 1.39 -1.83
CA SER A 81 27.87 2.39 -2.67
C SER A 81 28.28 2.31 -4.14
N ARG A 82 29.21 1.39 -4.47
CA ARG A 82 29.73 1.18 -5.82
C ARG A 82 29.82 -0.32 -6.09
N VAL A 83 29.83 -0.70 -7.37
CA VAL A 83 30.05 -2.09 -7.76
C VAL A 83 31.46 -2.50 -7.35
N PRO A 84 31.60 -3.54 -6.49
CA PRO A 84 32.92 -4.04 -6.09
C PRO A 84 33.54 -4.96 -7.16
N GLY A 85 34.85 -5.20 -7.07
CA GLY A 85 35.58 -6.17 -7.92
C GLY A 85 35.39 -7.64 -7.50
N GLU A 86 34.42 -7.93 -6.62
CA GLU A 86 34.06 -9.26 -6.14
C GLU A 86 32.57 -9.53 -6.31
N SER A 87 32.14 -10.77 -6.12
CA SER A 87 30.73 -11.14 -6.27
C SER A 87 29.82 -10.36 -5.28
N ALA A 88 28.76 -9.76 -5.80
CA ALA A 88 27.86 -8.89 -5.05
C ALA A 88 26.40 -9.00 -5.51
N ILE A 89 25.47 -8.67 -4.61
CA ILE A 89 24.11 -8.27 -4.99
C ILE A 89 24.17 -6.78 -5.31
N VAL A 90 23.74 -6.39 -6.50
CA VAL A 90 23.77 -4.99 -6.95
C VAL A 90 22.35 -4.49 -7.17
N LEU A 91 22.01 -3.45 -6.43
CA LEU A 91 20.69 -2.80 -6.45
C LEU A 91 20.78 -1.47 -7.19
N GLY A 92 19.84 -1.19 -8.07
CA GLY A 92 19.75 0.12 -8.73
C GLY A 92 18.66 0.15 -9.78
N THR A 93 18.24 1.36 -10.12
CA THR A 93 17.36 1.54 -11.28
C THR A 93 18.05 1.06 -12.56
N LEU A 94 17.27 0.74 -13.58
CA LEU A 94 17.80 0.28 -14.86
C LEU A 94 18.82 1.26 -15.46
N GLY A 95 18.61 2.57 -15.28
CA GLY A 95 19.58 3.59 -15.69
C GLY A 95 20.91 3.51 -14.94
N ALA A 96 20.87 3.34 -13.61
CA ALA A 96 22.07 3.20 -12.79
C ALA A 96 22.83 1.88 -13.09
N ILE A 97 22.11 0.80 -13.32
CA ILE A 97 22.72 -0.49 -13.70
C ILE A 97 23.39 -0.40 -15.07
N ARG A 98 22.78 0.24 -16.07
CA ARG A 98 23.38 0.45 -17.39
C ARG A 98 24.67 1.26 -17.33
N GLN A 99 24.71 2.27 -16.48
CA GLN A 99 25.93 3.06 -16.29
C GLN A 99 27.05 2.24 -15.66
N ALA A 100 26.73 1.36 -14.70
CA ALA A 100 27.70 0.53 -14.01
C ALA A 100 28.13 -0.72 -14.81
N PHE A 101 27.27 -1.22 -15.67
CA PHE A 101 27.49 -2.41 -16.52
C PHE A 101 27.13 -2.07 -17.97
N PRO A 102 28.01 -1.41 -18.75
CA PRO A 102 27.71 -1.01 -20.14
C PRO A 102 27.35 -2.16 -21.07
N GLN A 103 27.82 -3.38 -20.75
CA GLN A 103 27.48 -4.61 -21.47
C GLN A 103 26.14 -5.23 -21.05
N PHE A 104 25.47 -4.66 -20.04
CA PHE A 104 24.17 -5.15 -19.61
C PHE A 104 23.13 -4.84 -20.69
N ASP A 105 22.54 -5.89 -21.27
CA ASP A 105 21.54 -5.73 -22.31
C ASP A 105 20.35 -4.95 -21.77
N ALA A 106 20.24 -3.75 -22.29
CA ALA A 106 19.40 -2.71 -21.78
C ALA A 106 18.02 -2.65 -22.44
N ALA A 107 17.72 -3.55 -23.39
CA ALA A 107 16.44 -3.60 -24.09
C ALA A 107 15.28 -4.11 -23.22
N ALA A 108 15.49 -4.21 -21.88
CA ALA A 108 14.44 -4.57 -20.96
C ALA A 108 13.47 -3.39 -20.81
N ASP A 109 12.30 -3.54 -21.38
CA ASP A 109 11.16 -2.71 -21.04
C ASP A 109 10.60 -3.21 -19.71
N LEU A 110 10.60 -2.36 -18.69
CA LEU A 110 10.06 -2.63 -17.37
C LEU A 110 8.99 -1.62 -17.05
N GLU A 111 7.80 -2.11 -16.84
CA GLU A 111 6.70 -1.30 -16.37
C GLU A 111 7.03 -0.63 -15.00
N PRO A 112 6.42 0.50 -14.67
CA PRO A 112 6.54 1.09 -13.34
C PRO A 112 6.27 0.05 -12.24
N ASP A 113 7.11 0.03 -11.20
CA ASP A 113 7.08 -0.95 -10.12
C ASP A 113 7.44 -2.40 -10.52
N GLY A 114 7.71 -2.65 -11.80
CA GLY A 114 8.27 -3.92 -12.25
C GLY A 114 9.75 -4.03 -11.85
N TYR A 115 10.22 -5.26 -11.69
CA TYR A 115 11.61 -5.54 -11.36
C TYR A 115 12.19 -6.66 -12.24
N TRP A 116 13.52 -6.71 -12.29
CA TRP A 116 14.28 -7.76 -12.94
C TRP A 116 15.38 -8.28 -12.00
N LEU A 117 15.34 -9.57 -11.70
CA LEU A 117 16.40 -10.30 -11.03
C LEU A 117 17.26 -10.98 -12.10
N LYS A 118 18.54 -10.62 -12.20
CA LYS A 118 19.43 -11.18 -13.22
C LYS A 118 20.81 -11.49 -12.67
N THR A 119 21.33 -12.67 -13.01
CA THR A 119 22.73 -13.01 -12.76
C THR A 119 23.60 -12.57 -13.94
N VAL A 120 24.66 -11.81 -13.66
CA VAL A 120 25.67 -11.38 -14.63
C VAL A 120 27.03 -11.89 -14.20
N ARG A 121 27.82 -12.41 -15.15
CA ARG A 121 29.18 -12.91 -14.91
C ARG A 121 30.18 -12.01 -15.62
N ALA A 122 31.26 -11.64 -14.89
CA ALA A 122 32.40 -10.93 -15.41
C ALA A 122 33.66 -11.73 -15.03
N GLY A 123 34.13 -12.64 -15.91
CA GLY A 123 35.13 -13.61 -15.57
C GLY A 123 34.66 -14.56 -14.47
N THR A 124 35.39 -14.62 -13.36
CA THR A 124 35.06 -15.41 -12.17
C THR A 124 34.08 -14.70 -11.21
N VAL A 125 33.88 -13.41 -11.40
CA VAL A 125 32.99 -12.60 -10.55
C VAL A 125 31.52 -12.76 -10.98
N ARG A 126 30.64 -12.96 -10.02
CA ARG A 126 29.20 -13.08 -10.25
C ARG A 126 28.43 -11.96 -9.54
N TYR A 127 27.60 -11.24 -10.29
CA TYR A 127 26.72 -10.22 -9.78
C TYR A 127 25.27 -10.69 -9.84
N THR A 128 24.56 -10.62 -8.72
CA THR A 128 23.11 -10.76 -8.67
C THR A 128 22.51 -9.37 -8.79
N ILE A 129 22.04 -9.01 -9.97
CA ILE A 129 21.46 -7.71 -10.25
C ILE A 129 19.98 -7.71 -9.82
N VAL A 130 19.59 -6.71 -9.05
CA VAL A 130 18.20 -6.38 -8.74
C VAL A 130 17.92 -5.01 -9.30
N THR A 131 17.22 -4.94 -10.41
CA THR A 131 16.96 -3.68 -11.12
C THR A 131 15.49 -3.50 -11.44
N ALA A 132 15.10 -2.25 -11.69
CA ALA A 132 13.72 -1.84 -11.95
C ALA A 132 13.67 -0.53 -12.73
N ALA A 133 12.47 -0.17 -13.23
CA ALA A 133 12.23 1.13 -13.84
C ALA A 133 12.35 2.29 -12.82
N ASN A 134 12.00 2.04 -11.55
CA ASN A 134 12.02 3.01 -10.46
C ASN A 134 12.53 2.38 -9.15
N ASP A 135 12.84 3.22 -8.14
CA ASP A 135 13.39 2.77 -6.86
C ASP A 135 12.44 1.88 -6.06
N ARG A 136 11.13 2.07 -6.20
CA ARG A 136 10.12 1.22 -5.57
C ARG A 136 10.15 -0.19 -6.16
N GLY A 137 10.30 -0.32 -7.47
CA GLY A 137 10.49 -1.62 -8.12
C GLY A 137 11.78 -2.32 -7.66
N VAL A 138 12.87 -1.59 -7.40
CA VAL A 138 14.11 -2.17 -6.84
C VAL A 138 13.85 -2.75 -5.45
N LEU A 139 13.10 -2.03 -4.60
CA LEU A 139 12.69 -2.55 -3.29
C LEU A 139 11.85 -3.83 -3.41
N TYR A 140 10.90 -3.87 -4.36
CA TYR A 140 10.11 -5.08 -4.62
C TYR A 140 10.98 -6.26 -5.11
N GLY A 141 11.95 -5.99 -5.97
CA GLY A 141 12.94 -6.98 -6.40
C GLY A 141 13.80 -7.52 -5.24
N ALA A 142 14.18 -6.65 -4.29
CA ALA A 142 14.91 -7.08 -3.09
C ALA A 142 14.04 -8.01 -2.22
N PHE A 143 12.77 -7.68 -2.01
CA PHE A 143 11.82 -8.57 -1.31
C PHE A 143 11.60 -9.88 -2.08
N ALA A 144 11.53 -9.85 -3.41
CA ALA A 144 11.39 -11.04 -4.23
C ALA A 144 12.59 -11.98 -4.07
N LEU A 145 13.82 -11.44 -4.07
CA LEU A 145 15.03 -12.21 -3.82
C LEU A 145 15.03 -12.84 -2.42
N LEU A 146 14.65 -12.09 -1.40
CA LEU A 146 14.53 -12.61 -0.02
C LEU A 146 13.45 -13.69 0.10
N ARG A 147 12.33 -13.53 -0.61
CA ARG A 147 11.28 -14.55 -0.65
C ARG A 147 11.76 -15.86 -1.28
N LYS A 148 12.55 -15.80 -2.38
CA LYS A 148 13.17 -16.99 -2.97
C LYS A 148 14.06 -17.71 -1.96
N ILE A 149 14.89 -16.98 -1.23
CA ILE A 149 15.73 -17.56 -0.17
C ILE A 149 14.87 -18.20 0.92
N ALA A 150 13.80 -17.54 1.36
CA ALA A 150 12.91 -18.05 2.39
C ALA A 150 12.18 -19.34 1.97
N LEU A 151 11.88 -19.47 0.66
CA LEU A 151 11.17 -20.63 0.09
C LEU A 151 12.13 -21.77 -0.32
N GLY A 152 13.44 -21.57 -0.28
CA GLY A 152 14.41 -22.57 -0.70
C GLY A 152 14.66 -22.58 -2.21
N ASP A 153 14.20 -21.57 -2.95
CA ASP A 153 14.35 -21.48 -4.40
C ASP A 153 15.82 -21.20 -4.83
N PRO A 154 16.29 -21.72 -5.98
CA PRO A 154 17.64 -21.43 -6.47
C PRO A 154 17.80 -19.94 -6.82
N VAL A 155 18.93 -19.35 -6.39
CA VAL A 155 19.29 -17.95 -6.66
C VAL A 155 20.64 -17.78 -7.36
N GLY A 156 21.24 -18.89 -7.81
CA GLY A 156 22.58 -18.90 -8.42
C GLY A 156 22.63 -18.41 -9.87
N ASP A 157 21.54 -18.56 -10.60
CA ASP A 157 21.42 -18.17 -12.01
C ASP A 157 20.02 -17.66 -12.27
N LEU A 158 19.83 -16.34 -12.19
CA LEU A 158 18.55 -15.65 -12.27
C LEU A 158 18.41 -14.92 -13.60
N ASP A 159 17.23 -15.01 -14.18
CA ASP A 159 16.77 -14.14 -15.28
C ASP A 159 15.23 -14.03 -15.22
N GLU A 160 14.73 -13.26 -14.25
CA GLU A 160 13.31 -13.19 -13.93
C GLU A 160 12.83 -11.75 -13.94
N LYS A 161 11.91 -11.45 -14.84
CA LYS A 161 11.18 -10.18 -14.90
C LYS A 161 9.77 -10.34 -14.36
N GLN A 162 9.36 -9.39 -13.53
CA GLN A 162 8.00 -9.32 -13.01
C GLN A 162 7.49 -7.88 -13.12
N SER A 163 6.26 -7.72 -13.57
CA SER A 163 5.56 -6.44 -13.60
C SER A 163 4.20 -6.58 -12.93
N PRO A 164 3.75 -5.58 -12.17
CA PRO A 164 2.44 -5.65 -11.56
C PRO A 164 1.36 -5.53 -12.62
N PHE A 165 0.29 -6.34 -12.49
CA PHE A 165 -0.87 -6.27 -13.39
C PHE A 165 -1.60 -4.92 -13.27
N ALA A 166 -1.72 -4.38 -12.05
CA ALA A 166 -2.40 -3.12 -11.79
C ALA A 166 -1.41 -2.06 -11.30
N PRO A 167 -1.44 -0.83 -11.83
CA PRO A 167 -0.57 0.26 -11.40
C PRO A 167 -0.88 0.73 -9.99
N ALA A 168 -2.16 0.78 -9.58
CA ALA A 168 -2.59 1.12 -8.22
C ALA A 168 -2.97 -0.15 -7.45
N ARG A 169 -2.28 -0.40 -6.36
CA ARG A 169 -2.47 -1.57 -5.48
C ARG A 169 -2.58 -1.06 -4.04
N TRP A 170 -3.79 -0.62 -3.69
CA TRP A 170 -4.03 0.10 -2.45
C TRP A 170 -4.79 -0.73 -1.43
N ILE A 171 -4.43 -0.55 -0.16
CA ILE A 171 -5.18 -1.04 0.99
C ILE A 171 -6.05 0.09 1.54
N ASN A 172 -7.28 -0.23 1.86
CA ASN A 172 -8.21 0.70 2.46
C ASN A 172 -8.40 0.34 3.94
N GLN A 173 -7.73 1.07 4.83
CA GLN A 173 -7.88 0.92 6.28
C GLN A 173 -9.11 1.71 6.75
N TRP A 174 -9.76 1.20 7.81
CA TRP A 174 -10.99 1.82 8.34
C TRP A 174 -10.76 2.39 9.74
N ASP A 175 -9.64 3.02 9.90
CA ASP A 175 -9.23 3.66 11.15
C ASP A 175 -9.94 4.99 11.35
N ASN A 176 -10.50 5.22 12.53
CA ASN A 176 -11.12 6.47 12.91
C ASN A 176 -10.12 7.38 13.63
N LEU A 177 -10.33 8.69 13.56
CA LEU A 177 -9.43 9.67 14.18
C LEU A 177 -9.40 9.56 15.71
N ASP A 178 -10.42 8.98 16.35
CA ASP A 178 -10.46 8.74 17.79
C ASP A 178 -9.58 7.55 18.24
N GLY A 179 -9.05 6.79 17.27
CA GLY A 179 -8.22 5.62 17.49
C GLY A 179 -8.96 4.29 17.48
N SER A 180 -10.27 4.28 17.27
CA SER A 180 -11.03 3.06 17.01
C SER A 180 -10.86 2.61 15.54
N ILE A 181 -11.19 1.35 15.25
CA ILE A 181 -11.23 0.82 13.88
C ILE A 181 -12.65 0.39 13.58
N GLU A 182 -13.17 0.81 12.42
CA GLU A 182 -14.54 0.61 11.96
C GLU A 182 -15.56 1.11 13.01
N ARG A 183 -16.35 0.24 13.59
CA ARG A 183 -17.32 0.52 14.65
C ARG A 183 -16.81 0.15 16.04
N GLY A 184 -15.48 0.06 16.21
CA GLY A 184 -14.82 -0.23 17.47
C GLY A 184 -14.43 -1.71 17.69
N TYR A 185 -14.84 -2.63 16.81
CA TYR A 185 -14.56 -4.06 16.96
C TYR A 185 -13.23 -4.50 16.34
N GLY A 186 -12.61 -3.66 15.51
CA GLY A 186 -11.36 -3.99 14.80
C GLY A 186 -10.08 -3.73 15.60
N GLY A 187 -10.19 -3.36 16.88
CA GLY A 187 -9.06 -3.06 17.73
C GLY A 187 -8.68 -1.58 17.74
N ARG A 188 -7.39 -1.27 17.92
CA ARG A 188 -6.88 0.10 18.00
C ARG A 188 -6.09 0.49 16.77
N SER A 189 -6.29 1.71 16.29
CA SER A 189 -5.58 2.30 15.18
C SER A 189 -4.07 2.36 15.44
N ILE A 190 -3.29 2.06 14.40
CA ILE A 190 -1.84 2.26 14.41
C ILE A 190 -1.44 3.67 13.97
N PHE A 191 -2.41 4.46 13.48
CA PHE A 191 -2.22 5.81 12.97
C PHE A 191 -2.72 6.89 13.92
N TRP A 192 -3.88 6.65 14.55
CA TRP A 192 -4.65 7.67 15.25
C TRP A 192 -4.88 7.31 16.71
N GLU A 193 -4.95 8.35 17.55
CA GLU A 193 -5.28 8.24 18.97
C GLU A 193 -5.84 9.57 19.48
N ASN A 194 -7.03 9.53 20.11
CA ASN A 194 -7.67 10.70 20.72
C ASN A 194 -7.79 11.93 19.78
N GLY A 195 -8.07 11.70 18.51
CA GLY A 195 -8.23 12.78 17.51
C GLY A 195 -6.92 13.34 16.95
N HIS A 196 -5.78 12.66 17.17
CA HIS A 196 -4.46 13.06 16.71
C HIS A 196 -3.71 11.89 16.10
N ALA A 197 -2.70 12.18 15.26
CA ALA A 197 -1.75 11.16 14.87
C ALA A 197 -0.94 10.71 16.09
N ARG A 198 -0.73 9.40 16.22
CA ARG A 198 0.07 8.84 17.31
C ARG A 198 1.45 9.49 17.36
N GLU A 199 1.99 9.66 18.56
CA GLU A 199 3.37 10.17 18.72
C GLU A 199 4.38 9.18 18.15
N ASP A 200 4.27 7.92 18.53
CA ASP A 200 5.08 6.82 18.00
C ASP A 200 4.42 6.22 16.75
N LEU A 201 5.03 6.44 15.61
CA LEU A 201 4.65 5.89 14.30
C LEU A 201 5.50 4.69 13.87
N THR A 202 6.30 4.11 14.77
CA THR A 202 7.12 2.92 14.48
C THR A 202 6.25 1.80 13.89
N ARG A 203 5.09 1.53 14.50
CA ARG A 203 4.16 0.51 14.03
C ARG A 203 3.59 0.81 12.66
N ALA A 204 3.32 2.07 12.34
CA ALA A 204 2.90 2.51 11.01
C ALA A 204 4.00 2.28 9.96
N GLY A 205 5.26 2.60 10.30
CA GLY A 205 6.41 2.32 9.43
C GLY A 205 6.64 0.82 9.19
N GLU A 206 6.47 -0.02 10.23
CA GLU A 206 6.53 -1.49 10.08
C GLU A 206 5.40 -2.03 9.21
N TYR A 207 4.23 -1.44 9.31
CA TYR A 207 3.10 -1.78 8.45
C TYR A 207 3.39 -1.40 6.99
N ALA A 208 3.94 -0.22 6.74
CA ALA A 208 4.37 0.19 5.40
C ALA A 208 5.43 -0.77 4.82
N ARG A 209 6.38 -1.23 5.64
CA ARG A 209 7.36 -2.28 5.29
C ARG A 209 6.67 -3.57 4.85
N LEU A 210 5.67 -4.03 5.62
CA LEU A 210 4.89 -5.22 5.27
C LEU A 210 4.14 -5.03 3.96
N LEU A 211 3.47 -3.89 3.76
CA LEU A 211 2.77 -3.56 2.52
C LEU A 211 3.71 -3.58 1.32
N ALA A 212 4.87 -2.93 1.41
CA ALA A 212 5.88 -2.93 0.35
C ALA A 212 6.35 -4.36 0.02
N SER A 213 6.51 -5.23 1.02
CA SER A 213 6.91 -6.63 0.82
C SER A 213 5.91 -7.46 0.04
N LEU A 214 4.67 -7.00 -0.05
CA LEU A 214 3.56 -7.60 -0.82
C LEU A 214 3.29 -6.86 -2.14
N GLY A 215 4.10 -5.85 -2.47
CA GLY A 215 3.94 -5.05 -3.69
C GLY A 215 2.79 -4.03 -3.61
N ILE A 216 2.28 -3.74 -2.42
CA ILE A 216 1.26 -2.71 -2.18
C ILE A 216 1.94 -1.34 -2.24
N ASN A 217 1.36 -0.39 -2.99
CA ASN A 217 1.95 0.92 -3.23
C ASN A 217 1.13 2.11 -2.69
N GLY A 218 0.00 1.86 -2.03
CA GLY A 218 -0.79 2.89 -1.38
C GLY A 218 -1.64 2.37 -0.23
N CYS A 219 -1.96 3.24 0.71
CA CYS A 219 -2.76 2.91 1.88
C CYS A 219 -3.63 4.08 2.29
N SER A 220 -4.95 3.90 2.27
CA SER A 220 -5.87 4.83 2.94
C SER A 220 -5.74 4.65 4.46
N ILE A 221 -5.44 5.74 5.16
CA ILE A 221 -5.12 5.72 6.59
C ILE A 221 -6.30 6.05 7.50
N ASN A 222 -7.48 6.26 6.92
CA ASN A 222 -8.69 6.55 7.66
C ASN A 222 -9.93 5.92 7.06
N ASN A 223 -10.97 5.79 7.89
CA ASN A 223 -12.24 5.14 7.54
C ASN A 223 -12.92 5.79 6.33
N VAL A 224 -13.53 4.98 5.47
CA VAL A 224 -14.34 5.45 4.33
C VAL A 224 -15.56 6.27 4.76
N ASN A 225 -16.06 6.08 5.99
CA ASN A 225 -16.98 6.98 6.64
C ASN A 225 -16.23 8.19 7.22
N ALA A 226 -15.53 8.91 6.35
CA ALA A 226 -14.52 9.88 6.72
C ALA A 226 -15.05 10.97 7.68
N ASN A 227 -14.26 11.29 8.70
CA ASN A 227 -14.43 12.48 9.47
C ASN A 227 -13.88 13.66 8.66
N PRO A 228 -14.69 14.71 8.33
CA PRO A 228 -14.24 15.84 7.51
C PRO A 228 -13.00 16.55 8.07
N ARG A 229 -12.73 16.45 9.38
CA ARG A 229 -11.58 17.05 10.04
C ARG A 229 -10.24 16.59 9.46
N ILE A 230 -10.18 15.43 8.78
CA ILE A 230 -8.96 14.96 8.10
C ILE A 230 -8.44 15.99 7.08
N LEU A 231 -9.32 16.85 6.53
CA LEU A 231 -9.00 17.90 5.58
C LEU A 231 -8.79 19.28 6.22
N ALA A 232 -8.92 19.42 7.54
CA ALA A 232 -8.68 20.69 8.20
C ALA A 232 -7.21 21.08 8.14
N SER A 233 -6.92 22.36 7.94
CA SER A 233 -5.54 22.86 7.73
C SER A 233 -4.61 22.59 8.91
N ASP A 234 -5.13 22.60 10.15
CA ASP A 234 -4.42 22.24 11.38
C ASP A 234 -4.16 20.74 11.51
N PHE A 235 -4.88 19.90 10.73
CA PHE A 235 -4.75 18.44 10.75
C PHE A 235 -3.76 17.91 9.69
N ILE A 236 -3.58 18.61 8.58
CA ILE A 236 -2.70 18.21 7.48
C ILE A 236 -1.26 17.90 7.94
N PRO A 237 -0.62 18.66 8.87
CA PRO A 237 0.71 18.30 9.37
C PRO A 237 0.78 16.92 10.04
N GLN A 238 -0.32 16.43 10.61
CA GLN A 238 -0.38 15.09 11.22
C GLN A 238 -0.40 13.99 10.15
N VAL A 239 -1.12 14.23 9.04
CA VAL A 239 -1.09 13.35 7.86
C VAL A 239 0.32 13.28 7.28
N ALA A 240 1.03 14.42 7.21
CA ALA A 240 2.40 14.49 6.72
C ALA A 240 3.38 13.66 7.58
N ARG A 241 3.19 13.58 8.90
CA ARG A 241 3.98 12.70 9.78
C ARG A 241 3.80 11.22 9.43
N ILE A 242 2.56 10.79 9.17
CA ILE A 242 2.29 9.40 8.77
C ILE A 242 2.90 9.12 7.39
N ALA A 243 2.74 10.05 6.44
CA ALA A 243 3.35 9.94 5.11
C ALA A 243 4.89 9.81 5.18
N ALA A 244 5.53 10.56 6.08
CA ALA A 244 6.97 10.46 6.30
C ALA A 244 7.41 9.07 6.79
N ALA A 245 6.59 8.37 7.59
CA ALA A 245 6.86 6.99 8.03
C ALA A 245 6.67 5.96 6.90
N PHE A 246 5.84 6.26 5.90
CA PHE A 246 5.54 5.38 4.77
C PHE A 246 6.52 5.54 3.61
N ARG A 247 7.01 6.76 3.39
CA ARG A 247 7.86 7.14 2.24
C ARG A 247 9.09 6.28 2.04
N PRO A 248 9.83 5.84 3.10
CA PRO A 248 10.97 4.95 2.92
C PRO A 248 10.64 3.60 2.27
N TRP A 249 9.37 3.20 2.33
CA TRP A 249 8.87 1.94 1.78
C TRP A 249 8.20 2.11 0.41
N GLY A 250 8.17 3.33 -0.13
CA GLY A 250 7.52 3.63 -1.40
C GLY A 250 5.99 3.47 -1.37
N VAL A 251 5.38 3.39 -0.19
CA VAL A 251 3.93 3.30 -0.03
C VAL A 251 3.37 4.71 0.14
N GLN A 252 2.43 5.08 -0.73
CA GLN A 252 1.78 6.39 -0.70
C GLN A 252 0.66 6.40 0.34
N VAL A 253 0.54 7.50 1.09
CA VAL A 253 -0.66 7.75 1.89
C VAL A 253 -1.80 8.16 0.98
N VAL A 254 -2.99 7.67 1.29
CA VAL A 254 -4.25 8.00 0.64
C VAL A 254 -5.24 8.44 1.72
N LEU A 255 -6.12 9.39 1.43
CA LEU A 255 -7.12 9.85 2.40
C LEU A 255 -8.52 9.47 1.94
N SER A 256 -9.30 8.89 2.84
CA SER A 256 -10.75 8.85 2.66
C SER A 256 -11.33 10.23 3.00
N VAL A 257 -12.18 10.77 2.13
CA VAL A 257 -12.73 12.11 2.27
C VAL A 257 -14.27 12.10 2.30
N ASP A 258 -14.86 13.04 3.00
CA ASP A 258 -16.30 13.25 3.04
C ASP A 258 -16.71 14.21 1.93
N PHE A 259 -17.76 13.85 1.16
CA PHE A 259 -18.22 14.65 0.02
C PHE A 259 -18.75 16.03 0.44
N GLY A 260 -19.33 16.14 1.64
CA GLY A 260 -19.81 17.38 2.23
C GLY A 260 -18.74 18.30 2.80
N SER A 261 -17.44 17.96 2.64
CA SER A 261 -16.33 18.76 3.20
C SER A 261 -16.27 20.22 2.75
N PRO A 262 -16.69 20.61 1.53
CA PRO A 262 -16.78 22.03 1.16
C PRO A 262 -17.67 22.84 2.11
N GLN A 263 -18.76 22.24 2.62
CA GLN A 263 -19.64 22.85 3.60
C GLN A 263 -19.06 22.76 5.02
N THR A 264 -18.69 21.54 5.46
CA THR A 264 -18.34 21.26 6.85
C THR A 264 -16.95 21.75 7.26
N VAL A 265 -16.01 21.83 6.34
CA VAL A 265 -14.64 22.33 6.54
C VAL A 265 -14.40 23.65 5.82
N GLY A 266 -14.99 23.79 4.64
CA GLY A 266 -14.81 24.97 3.79
C GLY A 266 -15.71 26.14 4.16
N GLY A 267 -16.76 25.92 4.97
CA GLY A 267 -17.73 26.95 5.35
C GLY A 267 -18.61 27.45 4.20
N LEU A 268 -18.65 26.71 3.07
CA LEU A 268 -19.58 27.01 1.99
C LEU A 268 -21.02 26.66 2.42
N ASP A 269 -22.01 27.31 1.80
CA ASP A 269 -23.43 27.00 1.99
C ASP A 269 -23.91 25.79 1.16
N THR A 270 -23.01 25.23 0.34
CA THR A 270 -23.30 24.15 -0.61
C THR A 270 -22.13 23.21 -0.77
N PHE A 271 -22.41 21.99 -1.23
CA PHE A 271 -21.44 21.00 -1.76
C PHE A 271 -21.86 20.48 -3.14
N ASP A 272 -22.74 21.21 -3.88
CA ASP A 272 -23.13 20.87 -5.26
C ASP A 272 -21.89 20.75 -6.15
N PRO A 273 -21.59 19.57 -6.74
CA PRO A 273 -20.40 19.37 -7.55
C PRO A 273 -20.32 20.27 -8.79
N LEU A 274 -21.42 20.83 -9.23
CA LEU A 274 -21.47 21.77 -10.34
C LEU A 274 -21.35 23.26 -9.94
N ASP A 275 -21.31 23.55 -8.63
CA ASP A 275 -21.05 24.92 -8.17
C ASP A 275 -19.56 25.25 -8.32
N PRO A 276 -19.19 26.32 -9.05
CA PRO A 276 -17.78 26.71 -9.24
C PRO A 276 -17.03 26.96 -7.93
N ARG A 277 -17.72 27.38 -6.86
CA ARG A 277 -17.12 27.60 -5.54
C ARG A 277 -16.64 26.29 -4.92
N VAL A 278 -17.43 25.22 -5.10
CA VAL A 278 -17.08 23.86 -4.65
C VAL A 278 -15.87 23.33 -5.40
N ALA A 279 -15.84 23.51 -6.74
CA ALA A 279 -14.67 23.12 -7.55
C ALA A 279 -13.39 23.89 -7.12
N THR A 280 -13.52 25.21 -6.87
CA THR A 280 -12.41 26.05 -6.40
C THR A 280 -11.94 25.59 -5.00
N TRP A 281 -12.85 25.25 -4.12
CA TRP A 281 -12.52 24.76 -2.77
C TRP A 281 -11.74 23.44 -2.84
N TRP A 282 -12.22 22.44 -3.61
CA TRP A 282 -11.51 21.18 -3.77
C TRP A 282 -10.11 21.37 -4.33
N LYS A 283 -9.97 22.24 -5.37
CA LYS A 283 -8.66 22.56 -5.91
C LYS A 283 -7.72 23.16 -4.87
N SER A 284 -8.17 24.19 -4.15
CA SER A 284 -7.35 24.88 -3.14
C SER A 284 -6.96 23.95 -1.99
N LYS A 285 -7.89 23.10 -1.54
CA LYS A 285 -7.66 22.13 -0.47
C LYS A 285 -6.69 21.02 -0.91
N THR A 286 -6.81 20.54 -2.12
CA THR A 286 -5.89 19.56 -2.70
C THR A 286 -4.48 20.16 -2.84
N ASP A 287 -4.36 21.38 -3.37
CA ASP A 287 -3.08 22.09 -3.47
C ASP A 287 -2.41 22.27 -2.08
N GLU A 288 -3.20 22.53 -1.04
CA GLU A 288 -2.72 22.66 0.35
C GLU A 288 -2.16 21.33 0.86
N ILE A 289 -2.87 20.22 0.63
CA ILE A 289 -2.47 18.88 1.08
C ILE A 289 -1.19 18.45 0.36
N TYR A 290 -1.10 18.62 -0.97
CA TYR A 290 0.09 18.23 -1.74
C TYR A 290 1.32 19.07 -1.41
N ARG A 291 1.16 20.31 -0.94
CA ARG A 291 2.31 21.09 -0.40
C ARG A 291 2.92 20.43 0.86
N ALA A 292 2.11 19.78 1.69
CA ALA A 292 2.57 19.10 2.90
C ALA A 292 2.96 17.64 2.65
N VAL A 293 2.29 16.97 1.71
CA VAL A 293 2.44 15.55 1.34
C VAL A 293 2.59 15.45 -0.18
N PRO A 294 3.77 15.75 -0.75
CA PRO A 294 3.96 15.82 -2.21
C PRO A 294 3.74 14.46 -2.91
N ASP A 295 3.88 13.38 -2.18
CA ASP A 295 3.72 12.00 -2.64
C ASP A 295 2.38 11.37 -2.25
N LEU A 296 1.36 12.18 -1.92
CA LEU A 296 0.01 11.66 -1.66
C LEU A 296 -0.51 10.88 -2.88
N GLY A 297 -1.04 9.67 -2.67
CA GLY A 297 -1.60 8.87 -3.76
C GLY A 297 -2.92 9.41 -4.32
N GLY A 298 -3.70 10.05 -3.49
CA GLY A 298 -5.02 10.59 -3.84
C GLY A 298 -6.07 10.37 -2.77
N PHE A 299 -7.33 10.25 -3.19
CA PHE A 299 -8.45 10.13 -2.27
C PHE A 299 -9.28 8.86 -2.51
N VAL A 300 -9.95 8.40 -1.44
CA VAL A 300 -11.09 7.47 -1.49
C VAL A 300 -12.34 8.27 -1.14
N LEU A 301 -13.37 8.18 -1.94
CA LEU A 301 -14.63 8.92 -1.75
C LEU A 301 -15.82 7.96 -1.67
N LYS A 302 -16.59 8.10 -0.62
CA LYS A 302 -17.87 7.44 -0.42
C LYS A 302 -18.98 8.51 -0.33
N ALA A 303 -20.02 8.37 -1.13
CA ALA A 303 -21.16 9.29 -1.19
C ALA A 303 -22.49 8.53 -1.30
N ASP A 304 -23.59 9.14 -0.93
CA ASP A 304 -24.97 8.61 -1.02
C ASP A 304 -25.11 7.18 -0.45
N SER A 305 -24.52 6.94 0.73
CA SER A 305 -24.54 5.62 1.36
C SER A 305 -24.41 5.73 2.87
N GLU A 306 -25.20 4.97 3.62
CA GLU A 306 -25.15 4.88 5.09
C GLU A 306 -25.24 6.27 5.78
N GLY A 307 -26.15 7.13 5.32
CA GLY A 307 -26.32 8.47 5.88
C GLY A 307 -25.24 9.49 5.49
N ARG A 308 -24.33 9.13 4.59
CA ARG A 308 -23.38 10.09 4.02
C ARG A 308 -24.04 10.87 2.90
N VAL A 309 -23.81 12.17 2.89
CA VAL A 309 -24.28 13.06 1.83
C VAL A 309 -23.59 12.74 0.50
N GLY A 310 -24.28 13.07 -0.59
CA GLY A 310 -23.77 12.83 -1.92
C GLY A 310 -24.44 13.68 -2.98
N PRO A 311 -24.17 13.41 -4.26
CA PRO A 311 -24.67 14.18 -5.39
C PRO A 311 -26.20 14.15 -5.49
N SER A 312 -26.87 13.12 -5.01
CA SER A 312 -28.33 13.00 -5.03
C SER A 312 -29.05 14.16 -4.33
N ALA A 313 -28.42 14.77 -3.33
CA ALA A 313 -28.94 15.94 -2.63
C ALA A 313 -29.22 17.14 -3.56
N TYR A 314 -28.57 17.17 -4.72
CA TYR A 314 -28.72 18.22 -5.75
C TYR A 314 -29.23 17.66 -7.08
N GLY A 315 -29.68 16.41 -7.13
CA GLY A 315 -30.08 15.75 -8.37
C GLY A 315 -28.92 15.59 -9.35
N ARG A 316 -27.68 15.48 -8.87
CA ARG A 316 -26.48 15.28 -9.67
C ARG A 316 -26.10 13.80 -9.75
N THR A 317 -25.26 13.46 -10.71
CA THR A 317 -24.79 12.11 -10.91
C THR A 317 -23.53 11.81 -10.07
N HIS A 318 -23.23 10.52 -9.87
CA HIS A 318 -21.97 10.10 -9.25
C HIS A 318 -20.75 10.47 -10.10
N ALA A 319 -20.90 10.61 -11.42
CA ALA A 319 -19.82 11.10 -12.29
C ALA A 319 -19.54 12.60 -12.02
N ASP A 320 -20.58 13.43 -11.83
CA ASP A 320 -20.37 14.83 -11.46
C ASP A 320 -19.61 14.96 -10.13
N ALA A 321 -20.01 14.15 -9.13
CA ALA A 321 -19.36 14.12 -7.83
C ALA A 321 -17.90 13.63 -7.89
N ALA A 322 -17.63 12.59 -8.64
CA ALA A 322 -16.28 12.06 -8.81
C ALA A 322 -15.39 13.07 -9.55
N ASN A 323 -15.88 13.61 -10.66
CA ASN A 323 -15.08 14.44 -11.55
C ASN A 323 -14.64 15.76 -10.90
N VAL A 324 -15.47 16.40 -10.06
CA VAL A 324 -15.07 17.64 -9.38
C VAL A 324 -13.85 17.42 -8.46
N VAL A 325 -13.80 16.28 -7.76
CA VAL A 325 -12.68 15.92 -6.89
C VAL A 325 -11.48 15.42 -7.69
N ALA A 326 -11.72 14.58 -8.70
CA ALA A 326 -10.68 14.02 -9.57
C ALA A 326 -9.91 15.13 -10.31
N ARG A 327 -10.62 16.15 -10.82
CA ARG A 327 -10.00 17.32 -11.48
C ARG A 327 -9.10 18.13 -10.54
N ALA A 328 -9.43 18.18 -9.25
CA ALA A 328 -8.56 18.81 -8.25
C ALA A 328 -7.27 17.98 -8.01
N LEU A 329 -7.35 16.65 -8.07
CA LEU A 329 -6.21 15.74 -7.90
C LEU A 329 -5.30 15.66 -9.15
N LYS A 330 -5.87 15.79 -10.34
CA LYS A 330 -5.19 15.55 -11.62
C LYS A 330 -3.88 16.30 -11.82
N PRO A 331 -3.76 17.61 -11.48
CA PRO A 331 -2.49 18.35 -11.61
C PRO A 331 -1.34 17.78 -10.79
N HIS A 332 -1.64 17.01 -9.76
CA HIS A 332 -0.68 16.39 -8.85
C HIS A 332 -0.42 14.91 -9.17
N GLY A 333 -1.07 14.36 -10.20
CA GLY A 333 -1.00 12.93 -10.54
C GLY A 333 -1.78 12.02 -9.57
N GLY A 334 -2.65 12.61 -8.74
CA GLY A 334 -3.46 11.85 -7.78
C GLY A 334 -4.64 11.13 -8.40
N LEU A 335 -5.00 9.99 -7.84
CA LEU A 335 -6.15 9.18 -8.22
C LEU A 335 -7.32 9.39 -7.26
N LEU A 336 -8.54 9.28 -7.79
CA LEU A 336 -9.75 9.20 -6.99
C LEU A 336 -10.32 7.78 -7.07
N PHE A 337 -10.33 7.06 -5.95
CA PHE A 337 -11.09 5.82 -5.81
C PHE A 337 -12.49 6.17 -5.33
N TYR A 338 -13.45 6.13 -6.24
CA TYR A 338 -14.86 6.38 -5.95
C TYR A 338 -15.57 5.06 -5.66
N ARG A 339 -16.18 4.95 -4.47
CA ARG A 339 -16.82 3.70 -4.05
C ARG A 339 -18.07 3.42 -4.86
N GLY A 340 -18.03 2.34 -5.65
CA GLY A 340 -19.17 1.80 -6.40
C GLY A 340 -20.10 0.98 -5.49
N PHE A 341 -20.52 1.60 -4.39
CA PHE A 341 -21.44 1.02 -3.42
C PHE A 341 -22.34 2.13 -2.84
N VAL A 342 -23.49 2.29 -3.46
CA VAL A 342 -24.46 3.33 -3.19
C VAL A 342 -25.79 2.66 -2.91
N TYR A 343 -26.48 3.09 -1.86
CA TYR A 343 -27.85 2.70 -1.58
C TYR A 343 -28.49 3.69 -0.61
N ASP A 344 -29.79 3.89 -0.77
CA ASP A 344 -30.58 4.58 0.24
C ASP A 344 -30.90 3.63 1.40
N HIS A 345 -30.38 3.92 2.60
CA HIS A 345 -30.58 3.09 3.78
C HIS A 345 -32.01 3.20 4.36
N HIS A 346 -32.83 4.13 3.86
CA HIS A 346 -34.26 4.27 4.17
C HIS A 346 -35.17 3.46 3.24
N MET A 347 -34.60 2.83 2.18
CA MET A 347 -35.35 1.98 1.26
C MET A 347 -36.07 0.83 1.98
N ASP A 348 -37.30 0.52 1.51
CA ASP A 348 -37.95 -0.72 1.93
C ASP A 348 -37.21 -1.94 1.39
N TRP A 349 -36.45 -2.58 2.28
CA TRP A 349 -35.65 -3.77 1.98
C TRP A 349 -36.48 -4.99 1.54
N ARG A 350 -37.80 -5.01 1.78
CA ARG A 350 -38.71 -6.07 1.30
C ARG A 350 -39.00 -5.98 -0.19
N ASN A 351 -38.71 -4.83 -0.81
CA ASN A 351 -38.79 -4.68 -2.26
C ASN A 351 -37.53 -5.21 -2.92
N PRO A 352 -37.60 -6.32 -3.72
CA PRO A 352 -36.40 -6.88 -4.37
C PRO A 352 -35.68 -5.92 -5.32
N LYS A 353 -36.34 -4.86 -5.78
CA LYS A 353 -35.69 -3.83 -6.61
C LYS A 353 -34.75 -2.93 -5.81
N ASN A 354 -34.82 -2.95 -4.49
CA ASN A 354 -34.01 -2.16 -3.58
C ASN A 354 -32.81 -2.95 -3.03
N ASP A 355 -32.42 -4.05 -3.68
CA ASP A 355 -31.25 -4.83 -3.29
C ASP A 355 -29.96 -4.01 -3.40
N ARG A 356 -29.11 -4.09 -2.37
CA ARG A 356 -27.86 -3.32 -2.27
C ARG A 356 -26.87 -3.63 -3.38
N ALA A 357 -26.77 -4.88 -3.80
CA ALA A 357 -25.87 -5.28 -4.89
C ALA A 357 -26.37 -4.71 -6.23
N ARG A 358 -27.68 -4.74 -6.44
CA ARG A 358 -28.33 -4.15 -7.61
C ARG A 358 -28.18 -2.62 -7.62
N ALA A 359 -28.32 -1.95 -6.47
CA ALA A 359 -28.26 -0.50 -6.38
C ALA A 359 -26.92 0.05 -6.93
N ALA A 360 -25.81 -0.61 -6.69
CA ALA A 360 -24.53 -0.23 -7.28
C ALA A 360 -24.57 -0.29 -8.81
N TYR A 361 -25.10 -1.36 -9.38
CA TYR A 361 -25.24 -1.52 -10.84
C TYR A 361 -26.17 -0.44 -11.43
N ASP A 362 -27.35 -0.27 -10.85
CA ASP A 362 -28.36 0.67 -11.34
C ASP A 362 -27.88 2.13 -11.31
N ASN A 363 -27.04 2.51 -10.34
CA ASN A 363 -26.50 3.86 -10.21
C ASN A 363 -25.27 4.15 -11.08
N PHE A 364 -24.48 3.11 -11.44
CA PHE A 364 -23.18 3.33 -12.10
C PHE A 364 -23.14 2.91 -13.57
N LYS A 365 -23.92 1.90 -14.02
CA LYS A 365 -23.84 1.37 -15.37
C LYS A 365 -24.03 2.44 -16.45
N GLU A 366 -25.04 3.29 -16.30
CA GLU A 366 -25.36 4.36 -17.27
C GLU A 366 -24.34 5.52 -17.24
N LEU A 367 -23.39 5.48 -16.30
CA LEU A 367 -22.33 6.46 -16.16
C LEU A 367 -21.00 5.97 -16.80
N ASP A 368 -20.98 4.78 -17.40
CA ASP A 368 -19.78 4.28 -18.04
C ASP A 368 -19.25 5.25 -19.11
N GLY A 369 -17.97 5.58 -19.01
CA GLY A 369 -17.31 6.54 -19.87
C GLY A 369 -17.59 8.03 -19.55
N LYS A 370 -18.31 8.32 -18.42
CA LYS A 370 -18.55 9.70 -17.98
C LYS A 370 -17.60 10.15 -16.85
N PHE A 371 -16.78 9.25 -16.35
CA PHE A 371 -15.78 9.54 -15.34
C PHE A 371 -14.48 10.03 -15.99
N ASP A 372 -13.80 10.97 -15.35
CA ASP A 372 -12.46 11.44 -15.75
C ASP A 372 -11.44 10.29 -15.64
N ASP A 373 -10.35 10.34 -16.41
CA ASP A 373 -9.35 9.26 -16.56
C ASP A 373 -8.59 8.90 -15.26
N ASN A 374 -8.57 9.78 -14.26
CA ASN A 374 -7.97 9.54 -12.95
C ASN A 374 -8.99 9.10 -11.89
N VAL A 375 -10.20 8.73 -12.28
CA VAL A 375 -11.21 8.10 -11.43
C VAL A 375 -11.14 6.58 -11.58
N VAL A 376 -11.09 5.87 -10.46
CA VAL A 376 -11.19 4.41 -10.40
C VAL A 376 -12.47 4.07 -9.62
N ILE A 377 -13.36 3.28 -10.21
CA ILE A 377 -14.57 2.82 -9.51
C ILE A 377 -14.23 1.62 -8.63
N GLN A 378 -14.21 1.84 -7.33
CA GLN A 378 -13.96 0.78 -6.36
C GLN A 378 -15.23 -0.04 -6.10
N ILE A 379 -15.38 -1.15 -6.83
CA ILE A 379 -16.55 -2.02 -6.73
C ILE A 379 -16.43 -2.90 -5.48
N LYS A 380 -17.46 -2.93 -4.66
CA LYS A 380 -17.56 -3.85 -3.54
C LYS A 380 -17.91 -5.25 -4.05
N HIS A 381 -17.23 -6.30 -3.56
CA HIS A 381 -17.46 -7.68 -4.03
C HIS A 381 -18.91 -8.14 -3.84
N GLY A 382 -19.50 -7.84 -2.73
CA GLY A 382 -20.89 -8.16 -2.40
C GLY A 382 -21.52 -7.07 -1.53
N PRO A 383 -22.78 -7.20 -1.13
CA PRO A 383 -23.48 -6.20 -0.31
C PRO A 383 -22.91 -6.08 1.11
N ILE A 384 -22.27 -7.13 1.62
CA ILE A 384 -21.70 -7.18 2.97
C ILE A 384 -20.20 -7.41 2.89
N ASP A 385 -19.41 -6.55 3.57
CA ASP A 385 -17.96 -6.70 3.66
C ASP A 385 -17.57 -7.97 4.42
N PHE A 386 -16.41 -8.54 4.09
CA PHE A 386 -15.83 -9.73 4.73
C PHE A 386 -16.59 -11.04 4.51
N GLN A 387 -17.62 -11.06 3.69
CA GLN A 387 -18.42 -12.26 3.40
C GLN A 387 -17.95 -12.86 2.06
N VAL A 388 -17.12 -13.88 2.11
CA VAL A 388 -16.57 -14.54 0.91
C VAL A 388 -17.61 -15.32 0.09
N ARG A 389 -18.79 -15.58 0.67
CA ARG A 389 -19.89 -16.31 0.01
C ARG A 389 -20.94 -15.38 -0.61
N GLU A 390 -20.75 -14.09 -0.55
CA GLU A 390 -21.63 -13.14 -1.22
C GLU A 390 -21.54 -13.29 -2.75
N ALA A 391 -22.66 -13.11 -3.42
CA ALA A 391 -22.69 -13.08 -4.86
C ALA A 391 -21.86 -11.88 -5.36
N THR A 392 -21.07 -12.12 -6.41
CA THR A 392 -20.31 -11.06 -7.06
C THR A 392 -21.24 -9.93 -7.53
N SER A 393 -20.84 -8.69 -7.27
CA SER A 393 -21.60 -7.52 -7.74
C SER A 393 -21.77 -7.57 -9.26
N PRO A 394 -23.00 -7.35 -9.78
CA PRO A 394 -23.23 -7.30 -11.23
C PRO A 394 -22.55 -6.12 -11.93
N LEU A 395 -21.97 -5.19 -11.15
CA LEU A 395 -21.20 -4.07 -11.69
C LEU A 395 -19.80 -4.52 -12.21
N PHE A 396 -19.25 -5.65 -11.72
CA PHE A 396 -18.02 -6.20 -12.27
C PHE A 396 -18.19 -6.57 -13.74
N GLY A 397 -17.35 -6.01 -14.62
CA GLY A 397 -17.41 -6.18 -16.05
C GLY A 397 -18.52 -5.38 -16.75
N ALA A 398 -19.30 -4.58 -16.03
CA ALA A 398 -20.34 -3.75 -16.62
C ALA A 398 -19.86 -2.33 -17.03
N LEU A 399 -18.68 -1.92 -16.56
CA LEU A 399 -18.03 -0.67 -16.93
C LEU A 399 -16.89 -1.01 -17.92
N GLU A 400 -17.04 -0.60 -19.18
CA GLU A 400 -16.10 -0.95 -20.26
C GLU A 400 -15.16 0.22 -20.62
N LYS A 401 -15.56 1.45 -20.27
CA LYS A 401 -14.86 2.70 -20.60
C LYS A 401 -14.36 3.46 -19.39
N THR A 402 -14.58 2.91 -18.20
CA THR A 402 -14.22 3.51 -16.91
C THR A 402 -13.25 2.58 -16.18
N ASN A 403 -12.22 3.16 -15.54
CA ASN A 403 -11.23 2.41 -14.74
C ASN A 403 -11.82 1.82 -13.45
#